data_6bac70739d67f244efdc20f7221adfa2
#
_entry.id   6bac70739d67f244efdc20f7221adfa2
#
_cell.length_a   1.000
_cell.length_b   1.000
_cell.length_c   1.000
_cell.angle_alpha   90.00
_cell.angle_beta   90.00
_cell.angle_gamma   90.00
#
_symmetry.space_group_name_H-M   'P 1'
#
loop_
_entity.id
_entity.type
_entity.pdbx_description
1 polymer ?
#
loop_
_entity_poly.entity_id
_entity_poly.type
_entity_poly.pdbx_seq_one_letter_code
_entity_poly.pdbx_strand_id
1 'polypeptide(L)'
;MSDVSSPTSKGAARTVVVTGAARGIGAAIAARMAADGARVVVSDVDAAELSELAGRIGATAIVADISSGDGVTSLIDAAQSKLGSIDIFFANAGIAIARDLSGTTDADWARAMDVNVLAHVRAARALEPIWERQGGGRFVVTASAAGVLTILGDPSYAVTKHAAVAFAEWLSVTYRHRAVVVQAICPQGVQTRMLAASGELVELLSHDDALTPEQVAETVASALETENFYILPHPEVAGYAVTRATDPDRWLGGMNKLQRKLENARGEQR
;
A
#
# COMPACT_ATOMS: atom_id res chain seq x y z
N MET A 1 -25.67 -20.70 2.97
CA MET A 1 -24.47 -20.05 3.51
C MET A 1 -23.43 -21.15 3.66
N SER A 2 -22.67 -21.41 2.62
CA SER A 2 -21.62 -22.43 2.59
C SER A 2 -20.32 -21.78 3.05
N ASP A 3 -19.79 -22.33 4.12
CA ASP A 3 -18.54 -21.99 4.77
C ASP A 3 -17.39 -22.30 3.79
N VAL A 4 -16.89 -21.26 3.09
CA VAL A 4 -15.71 -21.39 2.22
C VAL A 4 -14.49 -21.09 3.08
N SER A 5 -14.09 -22.09 3.88
CA SER A 5 -12.80 -22.05 4.55
C SER A 5 -11.69 -22.10 3.51
N SER A 6 -10.87 -21.03 3.45
CA SER A 6 -9.68 -20.96 2.61
C SER A 6 -8.80 -22.20 2.77
N PRO A 7 -8.27 -22.79 1.67
CA PRO A 7 -7.40 -23.95 1.75
C PRO A 7 -5.97 -23.50 2.12
N THR A 8 -5.75 -23.10 3.38
CA THR A 8 -4.38 -23.11 3.90
C THR A 8 -4.09 -24.52 4.37
N SER A 9 -3.22 -25.24 3.68
CA SER A 9 -2.68 -26.51 4.15
C SER A 9 -2.08 -26.29 5.55
N LYS A 10 -2.73 -26.83 6.57
CA LYS A 10 -2.22 -26.83 7.94
C LYS A 10 -0.85 -27.52 7.93
N GLY A 11 0.25 -26.73 7.97
CA GLY A 11 1.61 -27.27 8.12
C GLY A 11 2.71 -26.64 7.26
N ALA A 12 2.41 -25.96 6.15
CA ALA A 12 3.43 -25.26 5.33
C ALA A 12 3.53 -23.78 5.74
N ALA A 13 4.77 -23.25 5.80
CA ALA A 13 4.99 -21.83 6.04
C ALA A 13 4.40 -21.01 4.91
N ARG A 14 3.65 -19.94 5.21
CA ARG A 14 3.09 -19.00 4.22
C ARG A 14 4.20 -18.42 3.34
N THR A 15 3.92 -18.19 2.08
CA THR A 15 4.83 -17.56 1.13
C THR A 15 4.36 -16.14 0.83
N VAL A 16 5.26 -15.17 1.02
CA VAL A 16 4.91 -13.74 1.01
C VAL A 16 5.87 -12.98 0.11
N VAL A 17 5.32 -12.08 -0.70
CA VAL A 17 6.09 -11.10 -1.49
C VAL A 17 5.72 -9.70 -1.03
N VAL A 18 6.72 -8.83 -0.78
CA VAL A 18 6.52 -7.43 -0.40
C VAL A 18 7.29 -6.51 -1.32
N THR A 19 6.62 -5.62 -2.03
CA THR A 19 7.25 -4.57 -2.86
C THR A 19 7.45 -3.28 -2.07
N GLY A 20 8.47 -2.45 -2.44
CA GLY A 20 8.81 -1.24 -1.68
C GLY A 20 9.28 -1.58 -0.27
N ALA A 21 10.04 -2.67 -0.13
CA ALA A 21 10.35 -3.27 1.15
C ALA A 21 11.67 -2.77 1.76
N ALA A 22 12.48 -1.98 1.06
CA ALA A 22 13.75 -1.50 1.58
C ALA A 22 13.60 -0.71 2.90
N ARG A 23 12.45 -0.04 3.09
CA ARG A 23 12.20 0.80 4.25
C ARG A 23 10.70 0.95 4.60
N GLY A 24 10.43 1.65 5.72
CA GLY A 24 9.08 2.07 6.11
C GLY A 24 8.10 0.92 6.29
N ILE A 25 6.87 1.12 5.84
CA ILE A 25 5.77 0.16 6.01
C ILE A 25 6.11 -1.20 5.40
N GLY A 26 6.68 -1.22 4.18
CA GLY A 26 7.05 -2.47 3.51
C GLY A 26 8.08 -3.28 4.27
N ALA A 27 9.12 -2.63 4.81
CA ALA A 27 10.13 -3.28 5.63
C ALA A 27 9.54 -3.85 6.92
N ALA A 28 8.66 -3.10 7.59
CA ALA A 28 7.99 -3.54 8.81
C ALA A 28 7.05 -4.73 8.56
N ILE A 29 6.26 -4.69 7.47
CA ILE A 29 5.41 -5.82 7.06
C ILE A 29 6.27 -7.05 6.78
N ALA A 30 7.35 -6.92 6.00
CA ALA A 30 8.23 -8.04 5.68
C ALA A 30 8.85 -8.66 6.94
N ALA A 31 9.34 -7.82 7.87
CA ALA A 31 9.90 -8.27 9.13
C ALA A 31 8.86 -9.00 10.00
N ARG A 32 7.62 -8.46 10.07
CA ARG A 32 6.54 -9.09 10.82
C ARG A 32 6.14 -10.44 10.21
N MET A 33 6.01 -10.54 8.89
CA MET A 33 5.69 -11.81 8.23
C MET A 33 6.80 -12.86 8.44
N ALA A 34 8.07 -12.45 8.38
CA ALA A 34 9.20 -13.35 8.66
C ALA A 34 9.18 -13.82 10.12
N ALA A 35 8.88 -12.93 11.08
CA ALA A 35 8.74 -13.29 12.50
C ALA A 35 7.60 -14.27 12.75
N ASP A 36 6.53 -14.22 11.96
CA ASP A 36 5.40 -15.18 11.99
C ASP A 36 5.74 -16.51 11.27
N GLY A 37 7.00 -16.69 10.81
CA GLY A 37 7.47 -17.92 10.18
C GLY A 37 7.17 -18.05 8.68
N ALA A 38 6.78 -16.96 8.01
CA ALA A 38 6.58 -16.97 6.56
C ALA A 38 7.92 -17.00 5.81
N ARG A 39 7.91 -17.61 4.63
CA ARG A 39 9.00 -17.49 3.64
C ARG A 39 8.77 -16.20 2.84
N VAL A 40 9.67 -15.23 2.99
CA VAL A 40 9.46 -13.87 2.46
C VAL A 40 10.42 -13.57 1.33
N VAL A 41 9.89 -13.02 0.25
CA VAL A 41 10.62 -12.30 -0.79
C VAL A 41 10.36 -10.80 -0.59
N VAL A 42 11.43 -10.02 -0.54
CA VAL A 42 11.40 -8.55 -0.46
C VAL A 42 11.90 -7.95 -1.75
N SER A 43 11.25 -6.90 -2.25
CA SER A 43 11.65 -6.22 -3.48
C SER A 43 11.62 -4.70 -3.34
N ASP A 44 12.63 -4.07 -3.90
CA ASP A 44 12.78 -2.61 -4.00
C ASP A 44 13.77 -2.27 -5.12
N VAL A 45 13.85 -1.01 -5.50
CA VAL A 45 14.90 -0.46 -6.38
C VAL A 45 16.19 -0.17 -5.62
N ASP A 46 16.12 0.05 -4.31
CA ASP A 46 17.26 0.31 -3.43
C ASP A 46 17.91 -1.01 -3.00
N ALA A 47 18.90 -1.45 -3.78
CA ALA A 47 19.57 -2.72 -3.58
C ALA A 47 20.30 -2.82 -2.22
N ALA A 48 20.86 -1.72 -1.73
CA ALA A 48 21.67 -1.72 -0.50
C ALA A 48 20.77 -1.92 0.73
N GLU A 49 19.77 -1.05 0.94
CA GLU A 49 18.85 -1.16 2.07
C GLU A 49 18.02 -2.45 2.00
N LEU A 50 17.65 -2.90 0.77
CA LEU A 50 16.95 -4.16 0.58
C LEU A 50 17.76 -5.37 1.02
N SER A 51 19.05 -5.42 0.66
CA SER A 51 19.96 -6.51 1.04
C SER A 51 20.18 -6.55 2.56
N GLU A 52 20.33 -5.39 3.20
CA GLU A 52 20.45 -5.29 4.65
C GLU A 52 19.20 -5.83 5.35
N LEU A 53 18.00 -5.41 4.92
CA LEU A 53 16.76 -5.94 5.47
C LEU A 53 16.66 -7.45 5.29
N ALA A 54 16.90 -7.94 4.07
CA ALA A 54 16.79 -9.37 3.76
C ALA A 54 17.73 -10.22 4.63
N GLY A 55 18.98 -9.78 4.82
CA GLY A 55 19.93 -10.45 5.70
C GLY A 55 19.47 -10.47 7.17
N ARG A 56 18.89 -9.36 7.64
CA ARG A 56 18.42 -9.24 9.03
C ARG A 56 17.23 -10.14 9.34
N ILE A 57 16.28 -10.32 8.37
CA ILE A 57 15.04 -11.07 8.61
C ILE A 57 15.05 -12.47 7.97
N GLY A 58 16.14 -12.90 7.32
CA GLY A 58 16.21 -14.20 6.63
C GLY A 58 15.36 -14.28 5.37
N ALA A 59 15.06 -13.15 4.71
CA ALA A 59 14.28 -13.08 3.49
C ALA A 59 15.15 -13.19 2.23
N THR A 60 14.49 -13.42 1.08
CA THR A 60 15.14 -13.36 -0.24
C THR A 60 14.96 -11.96 -0.83
N ALA A 61 16.06 -11.27 -1.14
CA ALA A 61 16.01 -9.98 -1.83
C ALA A 61 15.95 -10.16 -3.35
N ILE A 62 15.05 -9.42 -4.01
CA ILE A 62 14.96 -9.31 -5.48
C ILE A 62 14.88 -7.82 -5.83
N VAL A 63 15.95 -7.29 -6.44
CA VAL A 63 15.95 -5.90 -6.91
C VAL A 63 15.12 -5.81 -8.18
N ALA A 64 14.07 -4.97 -8.18
CA ALA A 64 13.20 -4.78 -9.34
C ALA A 64 12.61 -3.38 -9.37
N ASP A 65 12.53 -2.80 -10.56
CA ASP A 65 11.76 -1.58 -10.82
C ASP A 65 10.34 -1.94 -11.25
N ILE A 66 9.41 -1.83 -10.32
CA ILE A 66 8.00 -2.16 -10.55
C ILE A 66 7.24 -1.06 -11.33
N SER A 67 7.86 0.06 -11.65
CA SER A 67 7.26 1.07 -12.52
C SER A 67 7.09 0.57 -13.97
N SER A 68 7.77 -0.51 -14.33
CA SER A 68 7.69 -1.14 -15.65
C SER A 68 6.99 -2.51 -15.61
N GLY A 69 6.41 -2.92 -16.75
CA GLY A 69 5.79 -4.24 -16.89
C GLY A 69 6.80 -5.38 -16.76
N ASP A 70 7.96 -5.21 -17.38
CA ASP A 70 9.04 -6.22 -17.36
C ASP A 70 9.60 -6.41 -15.95
N GLY A 71 9.77 -5.31 -15.19
CA GLY A 71 10.23 -5.36 -13.81
C GLY A 71 9.26 -6.13 -12.90
N VAL A 72 7.96 -5.90 -13.06
CA VAL A 72 6.92 -6.62 -12.29
C VAL A 72 6.90 -8.10 -12.68
N THR A 73 6.93 -8.43 -13.97
CA THR A 73 6.92 -9.81 -14.43
C THR A 73 8.15 -10.57 -13.93
N SER A 74 9.33 -9.98 -14.10
CA SER A 74 10.59 -10.58 -13.64
C SER A 74 10.60 -10.81 -12.12
N LEU A 75 10.06 -9.88 -11.34
CA LEU A 75 9.92 -10.04 -9.88
C LEU A 75 9.04 -11.25 -9.54
N ILE A 76 7.86 -11.35 -10.15
CA ILE A 76 6.89 -12.41 -9.84
C ILE A 76 7.42 -13.77 -10.27
N ASP A 77 8.04 -13.88 -11.43
CA ASP A 77 8.64 -15.13 -11.91
C ASP A 77 9.79 -15.59 -10.99
N ALA A 78 10.66 -14.66 -10.59
CA ALA A 78 11.74 -14.95 -9.65
C ALA A 78 11.21 -15.35 -8.27
N ALA A 79 10.19 -14.65 -7.77
CA ALA A 79 9.55 -14.97 -6.48
C ALA A 79 8.89 -16.35 -6.54
N GLN A 80 8.14 -16.64 -7.60
CA GLN A 80 7.52 -17.96 -7.83
C GLN A 80 8.56 -19.08 -7.86
N SER A 81 9.67 -18.86 -8.55
CA SER A 81 10.78 -19.84 -8.59
C SER A 81 11.39 -20.11 -7.21
N LYS A 82 11.52 -19.08 -6.36
CA LYS A 82 12.10 -19.18 -5.01
C LYS A 82 11.15 -19.77 -3.98
N LEU A 83 9.88 -19.41 -4.07
CA LEU A 83 8.88 -19.76 -3.06
C LEU A 83 8.06 -21.01 -3.42
N GLY A 84 7.86 -21.30 -4.70
CA GLY A 84 6.99 -22.39 -5.20
C GLY A 84 5.51 -21.98 -5.29
N SER A 85 5.04 -21.09 -4.43
CA SER A 85 3.73 -20.46 -4.44
C SER A 85 3.84 -19.00 -4.00
N ILE A 86 2.79 -18.20 -4.18
CA ILE A 86 2.69 -16.84 -3.63
C ILE A 86 1.34 -16.74 -2.93
N ASP A 87 1.34 -17.00 -1.62
CA ASP A 87 0.11 -16.99 -0.84
C ASP A 87 -0.37 -15.56 -0.59
N ILE A 88 0.56 -14.63 -0.32
CA ILE A 88 0.27 -13.22 -0.07
C ILE A 88 1.21 -12.34 -0.89
N PHE A 89 0.65 -11.40 -1.65
CA PHE A 89 1.42 -10.37 -2.35
C PHE A 89 1.04 -8.98 -1.79
N PHE A 90 2.00 -8.29 -1.20
CA PHE A 90 1.86 -6.91 -0.77
C PHE A 90 2.32 -5.96 -1.88
N ALA A 91 1.37 -5.38 -2.58
CA ALA A 91 1.57 -4.28 -3.52
C ALA A 91 1.75 -2.99 -2.70
N ASN A 92 2.92 -2.85 -2.06
CA ASN A 92 3.18 -1.80 -1.08
C ASN A 92 3.99 -0.63 -1.65
N ALA A 93 4.84 -0.84 -2.64
CA ALA A 93 5.63 0.24 -3.21
C ALA A 93 4.75 1.42 -3.66
N GLY A 94 5.21 2.63 -3.37
CA GLY A 94 4.49 3.85 -3.71
C GLY A 94 5.38 5.07 -3.53
N ILE A 95 5.03 6.14 -4.23
CA ILE A 95 5.73 7.43 -4.18
C ILE A 95 4.74 8.56 -3.93
N ALA A 96 5.22 9.65 -3.33
CA ALA A 96 4.58 10.95 -3.28
C ALA A 96 5.46 11.94 -4.05
N ILE A 97 4.83 12.83 -4.82
CA ILE A 97 5.54 13.89 -5.55
C ILE A 97 5.74 15.10 -4.64
N ALA A 98 4.80 15.31 -3.72
CA ALA A 98 4.82 16.40 -2.72
C ALA A 98 4.92 17.80 -3.36
N ARG A 99 4.19 18.02 -4.44
CA ARG A 99 4.09 19.28 -5.17
C ARG A 99 2.62 19.63 -5.43
N ASP A 100 2.33 20.94 -5.44
CA ASP A 100 1.00 21.45 -5.81
C ASP A 100 0.70 21.24 -7.31
N LEU A 101 -0.49 21.66 -7.74
CA LEU A 101 -0.96 21.50 -9.10
C LEU A 101 -0.02 22.17 -10.12
N SER A 102 0.50 23.36 -9.82
CA SER A 102 1.38 24.11 -10.73
C SER A 102 2.80 23.55 -10.81
N GLY A 103 3.25 22.94 -9.71
CA GLY A 103 4.58 22.33 -9.61
C GLY A 103 4.67 20.88 -10.09
N THR A 104 3.53 20.21 -10.33
CA THR A 104 3.49 18.80 -10.75
C THR A 104 3.44 18.69 -12.26
N THR A 105 4.51 18.19 -12.87
CA THR A 105 4.61 18.04 -14.34
C THR A 105 3.86 16.78 -14.83
N ASP A 106 3.60 16.70 -16.16
CA ASP A 106 3.02 15.50 -16.79
C ASP A 106 3.90 14.25 -16.56
N ALA A 107 5.22 14.42 -16.51
CA ALA A 107 6.15 13.33 -16.21
C ALA A 107 6.02 12.87 -14.75
N ASP A 108 5.80 13.78 -13.80
CA ASP A 108 5.53 13.44 -12.40
C ASP A 108 4.20 12.67 -12.28
N TRP A 109 3.15 13.10 -12.99
CA TRP A 109 1.87 12.41 -13.07
C TRP A 109 2.02 10.99 -13.63
N ALA A 110 2.73 10.85 -14.76
CA ALA A 110 2.98 9.54 -15.38
C ALA A 110 3.71 8.61 -14.41
N ARG A 111 4.77 9.11 -13.76
CA ARG A 111 5.54 8.34 -12.77
C ARG A 111 4.69 7.93 -11.56
N ALA A 112 3.88 8.83 -11.02
CA ALA A 112 2.97 8.52 -9.91
C ALA A 112 1.95 7.44 -10.31
N MET A 113 1.39 7.52 -11.52
CA MET A 113 0.48 6.50 -12.06
C MET A 113 1.18 5.16 -12.27
N ASP A 114 2.39 5.13 -12.83
CA ASP A 114 3.13 3.90 -13.06
C ASP A 114 3.41 3.14 -11.77
N VAL A 115 3.88 3.84 -10.73
CA VAL A 115 4.27 3.22 -9.46
C VAL A 115 3.05 2.93 -8.58
N ASN A 116 2.16 3.92 -8.36
CA ASN A 116 1.08 3.79 -7.37
C ASN A 116 -0.15 3.03 -7.88
N VAL A 117 -0.29 2.86 -9.21
CA VAL A 117 -1.49 2.26 -9.81
C VAL A 117 -1.13 1.13 -10.77
N LEU A 118 -0.39 1.43 -11.84
CA LEU A 118 -0.14 0.44 -12.89
C LEU A 118 0.75 -0.72 -12.41
N ALA A 119 1.64 -0.50 -11.45
CA ALA A 119 2.38 -1.58 -10.80
C ALA A 119 1.44 -2.59 -10.14
N HIS A 120 0.38 -2.14 -9.47
CA HIS A 120 -0.63 -3.01 -8.85
C HIS A 120 -1.41 -3.79 -9.92
N VAL A 121 -1.80 -3.12 -11.01
CA VAL A 121 -2.50 -3.75 -12.15
C VAL A 121 -1.62 -4.81 -12.81
N ARG A 122 -0.35 -4.48 -13.05
CA ARG A 122 0.65 -5.39 -13.65
C ARG A 122 0.89 -6.60 -12.75
N ALA A 123 1.02 -6.39 -11.43
CA ALA A 123 1.20 -7.46 -10.47
C ALA A 123 -0.02 -8.40 -10.41
N ALA A 124 -1.23 -7.87 -10.32
CA ALA A 124 -2.44 -8.68 -10.31
C ALA A 124 -2.59 -9.51 -11.59
N ARG A 125 -2.27 -8.92 -12.76
CA ARG A 125 -2.28 -9.63 -14.06
C ARG A 125 -1.28 -10.77 -14.09
N ALA A 126 -0.08 -10.59 -13.57
CA ALA A 126 0.95 -11.63 -13.52
C ALA A 126 0.62 -12.73 -12.48
N LEU A 127 -0.08 -12.36 -11.40
CA LEU A 127 -0.52 -13.29 -10.36
C LEU A 127 -1.76 -14.09 -10.73
N GLU A 128 -2.61 -13.60 -11.63
CA GLU A 128 -3.86 -14.27 -12.00
C GLU A 128 -3.67 -15.75 -12.36
N PRO A 129 -2.76 -16.15 -13.28
CA PRO A 129 -2.52 -17.56 -13.59
C PRO A 129 -1.91 -18.34 -12.41
N ILE A 130 -1.24 -17.68 -11.49
CA ILE A 130 -0.71 -18.31 -10.26
C ILE A 130 -1.87 -18.62 -9.33
N TRP A 131 -2.77 -17.66 -9.07
CA TRP A 131 -3.97 -17.87 -8.25
C TRP A 131 -4.86 -18.98 -8.80
N GLU A 132 -5.02 -19.05 -10.12
CA GLU A 132 -5.81 -20.09 -10.75
C GLU A 132 -5.20 -21.49 -10.50
N ARG A 133 -3.89 -21.65 -10.65
CA ARG A 133 -3.20 -22.94 -10.43
C ARG A 133 -3.16 -23.36 -8.96
N GLN A 134 -3.03 -22.42 -8.03
CA GLN A 134 -2.92 -22.70 -6.59
C GLN A 134 -4.26 -22.66 -5.85
N GLY A 135 -5.37 -22.30 -6.53
CA GLY A 135 -6.72 -22.29 -5.97
C GLY A 135 -7.03 -21.05 -5.12
N GLY A 136 -6.38 -19.92 -5.40
CA GLY A 136 -6.63 -18.65 -4.72
C GLY A 136 -5.35 -17.93 -4.27
N GLY A 137 -5.50 -16.92 -3.43
CA GLY A 137 -4.38 -16.14 -2.90
C GLY A 137 -4.85 -14.86 -2.20
N ARG A 138 -3.91 -14.06 -1.72
CA ARG A 138 -4.21 -12.78 -1.11
C ARG A 138 -3.41 -11.66 -1.76
N PHE A 139 -4.09 -10.56 -2.11
CA PHE A 139 -3.51 -9.37 -2.70
C PHE A 139 -3.79 -8.16 -1.79
N VAL A 140 -2.75 -7.58 -1.22
CA VAL A 140 -2.88 -6.48 -0.26
C VAL A 140 -2.25 -5.23 -0.85
N VAL A 141 -3.06 -4.19 -1.04
CA VAL A 141 -2.62 -2.91 -1.60
C VAL A 141 -2.33 -1.93 -0.47
N THR A 142 -1.14 -1.36 -0.41
CA THR A 142 -0.88 -0.20 0.45
C THR A 142 -1.37 1.07 -0.27
N ALA A 143 -2.64 1.39 0.00
CA ALA A 143 -3.24 2.65 -0.45
C ALA A 143 -2.84 3.81 0.49
N SER A 144 -3.79 4.50 1.06
CA SER A 144 -3.65 5.60 2.02
C SER A 144 -5.05 6.04 2.46
N ALA A 145 -5.18 6.72 3.60
CA ALA A 145 -6.36 7.52 3.91
C ALA A 145 -6.65 8.53 2.79
N ALA A 146 -5.62 9.04 2.11
CA ALA A 146 -5.76 9.89 0.93
C ALA A 146 -6.53 9.22 -0.23
N GLY A 147 -6.60 7.89 -0.28
CA GLY A 147 -7.36 7.14 -1.29
C GLY A 147 -8.86 7.03 -0.99
N VAL A 148 -9.29 7.34 0.22
CA VAL A 148 -10.71 7.33 0.63
C VAL A 148 -11.20 8.70 1.10
N LEU A 149 -10.28 9.64 1.40
CA LEU A 149 -10.60 10.97 1.91
C LEU A 149 -10.19 12.08 0.94
N THR A 150 -9.00 12.19 0.58
CA THR A 150 -8.17 13.13 -0.19
C THR A 150 -6.99 13.61 0.65
N ILE A 151 -6.09 14.40 0.07
CA ILE A 151 -4.97 15.03 0.77
C ILE A 151 -4.73 16.42 0.19
N LEU A 152 -4.20 17.33 1.00
CA LEU A 152 -3.75 18.64 0.58
C LEU A 152 -2.31 18.58 0.03
N GLY A 153 -1.97 19.47 -0.88
CA GLY A 153 -0.59 19.71 -1.32
C GLY A 153 0.03 18.68 -2.29
N ASP A 154 -0.66 17.57 -2.60
CA ASP A 154 -0.19 16.60 -3.61
C ASP A 154 -1.39 16.01 -4.37
N PRO A 155 -1.82 16.65 -5.47
CA PRO A 155 -2.94 16.17 -6.26
C PRO A 155 -2.67 14.82 -6.93
N SER A 156 -1.42 14.55 -7.32
CA SER A 156 -1.04 13.29 -7.96
C SER A 156 -1.14 12.11 -6.98
N TYR A 157 -0.74 12.33 -5.74
CA TYR A 157 -0.90 11.33 -4.68
C TYR A 157 -2.37 11.06 -4.37
N ALA A 158 -3.20 12.12 -4.19
CA ALA A 158 -4.64 11.98 -3.98
C ALA A 158 -5.31 11.13 -5.06
N VAL A 159 -5.09 11.47 -6.33
CA VAL A 159 -5.69 10.77 -7.47
C VAL A 159 -5.20 9.33 -7.56
N THR A 160 -3.88 9.10 -7.46
CA THR A 160 -3.34 7.74 -7.60
C THR A 160 -3.73 6.83 -6.45
N LYS A 161 -3.86 7.34 -5.23
CA LYS A 161 -4.31 6.53 -4.08
C LYS A 161 -5.81 6.21 -4.14
N HIS A 162 -6.65 7.11 -4.67
CA HIS A 162 -8.05 6.78 -5.01
C HIS A 162 -8.11 5.70 -6.11
N ALA A 163 -7.30 5.83 -7.17
CA ALA A 163 -7.25 4.83 -8.23
C ALA A 163 -6.77 3.46 -7.71
N ALA A 164 -5.81 3.43 -6.78
CA ALA A 164 -5.35 2.18 -6.15
C ALA A 164 -6.46 1.50 -5.34
N VAL A 165 -7.26 2.28 -4.58
CA VAL A 165 -8.43 1.75 -3.86
C VAL A 165 -9.47 1.23 -4.84
N ALA A 166 -9.84 2.01 -5.87
CA ALA A 166 -10.83 1.61 -6.86
C ALA A 166 -10.41 0.34 -7.62
N PHE A 167 -9.11 0.20 -7.94
CA PHE A 167 -8.58 -1.03 -8.54
C PHE A 167 -8.68 -2.23 -7.58
N ALA A 168 -8.34 -2.04 -6.30
CA ALA A 168 -8.47 -3.08 -5.29
C ALA A 168 -9.93 -3.51 -5.09
N GLU A 169 -10.89 -2.57 -5.07
CA GLU A 169 -12.33 -2.86 -4.99
C GLU A 169 -12.78 -3.68 -6.21
N TRP A 170 -12.43 -3.23 -7.43
CA TRP A 170 -12.75 -3.96 -8.64
C TRP A 170 -12.18 -5.39 -8.63
N LEU A 171 -10.92 -5.54 -8.21
CA LEU A 171 -10.26 -6.83 -8.12
C LEU A 171 -10.96 -7.74 -7.11
N SER A 172 -11.34 -7.21 -5.95
CA SER A 172 -12.09 -7.94 -4.90
C SER A 172 -13.43 -8.45 -5.43
N VAL A 173 -14.21 -7.57 -6.08
CA VAL A 173 -15.50 -7.94 -6.67
C VAL A 173 -15.33 -9.02 -7.73
N THR A 174 -14.29 -8.90 -8.55
CA THR A 174 -14.08 -9.78 -9.72
C THR A 174 -13.56 -11.17 -9.34
N TYR A 175 -12.69 -11.27 -8.32
CA TYR A 175 -11.94 -12.51 -8.05
C TYR A 175 -12.31 -13.20 -6.73
N ARG A 176 -13.16 -12.61 -5.87
CA ARG A 176 -13.52 -13.21 -4.58
C ARG A 176 -14.08 -14.62 -4.71
N HIS A 177 -14.90 -14.89 -5.73
CA HIS A 177 -15.47 -16.21 -5.99
C HIS A 177 -14.43 -17.27 -6.43
N ARG A 178 -13.19 -16.84 -6.74
CA ARG A 178 -12.03 -17.68 -7.04
C ARG A 178 -11.06 -17.80 -5.87
N ALA A 179 -11.54 -17.55 -4.65
CA ALA A 179 -10.76 -17.55 -3.42
C ALA A 179 -9.56 -16.58 -3.42
N VAL A 180 -9.66 -15.47 -4.15
CA VAL A 180 -8.69 -14.37 -4.07
C VAL A 180 -9.21 -13.32 -3.09
N VAL A 181 -8.53 -13.18 -1.94
CA VAL A 181 -8.84 -12.17 -0.94
C VAL A 181 -8.07 -10.89 -1.25
N VAL A 182 -8.77 -9.79 -1.42
CA VAL A 182 -8.15 -8.48 -1.68
C VAL A 182 -8.41 -7.54 -0.52
N GLN A 183 -7.36 -6.85 -0.05
CA GLN A 183 -7.43 -5.90 1.05
C GLN A 183 -6.68 -4.61 0.70
N ALA A 184 -7.13 -3.48 1.27
CA ALA A 184 -6.52 -2.17 1.09
C ALA A 184 -6.11 -1.58 2.45
N ILE A 185 -4.82 -1.35 2.65
CA ILE A 185 -4.27 -0.66 3.82
C ILE A 185 -4.40 0.84 3.58
N CYS A 186 -5.14 1.54 4.44
CA CYS A 186 -5.40 2.97 4.31
C CYS A 186 -4.92 3.74 5.54
N PRO A 187 -3.61 3.88 5.76
CA PRO A 187 -3.05 4.64 6.88
C PRO A 187 -3.15 6.15 6.65
N GLN A 188 -3.18 6.92 7.74
CA GLN A 188 -2.86 8.36 7.75
C GLN A 188 -1.35 8.56 7.86
N GLY A 189 -0.88 9.51 8.69
CA GLY A 189 0.54 9.74 8.91
C GLY A 189 1.26 8.52 9.50
N VAL A 190 2.33 8.09 8.85
CA VAL A 190 3.23 7.04 9.34
C VAL A 190 4.65 7.56 9.33
N GLN A 191 5.40 7.36 10.41
CA GLN A 191 6.78 7.84 10.62
C GLN A 191 7.74 7.20 9.60
N THR A 192 7.79 7.76 8.40
CA THR A 192 8.57 7.30 7.26
C THR A 192 9.32 8.47 6.61
N ARG A 193 10.30 8.16 5.77
CA ARG A 193 10.95 9.20 4.95
C ARG A 193 9.96 9.95 4.04
N MET A 194 8.90 9.28 3.60
CA MET A 194 7.84 9.90 2.79
C MET A 194 7.10 10.97 3.59
N LEU A 195 6.71 10.69 4.83
CA LEU A 195 6.09 11.68 5.72
C LEU A 195 7.05 12.83 6.01
N ALA A 196 8.30 12.54 6.36
CA ALA A 196 9.30 13.56 6.65
C ALA A 196 9.55 14.50 5.45
N ALA A 197 9.43 13.99 4.22
CA ALA A 197 9.55 14.78 3.00
C ALA A 197 8.32 15.66 2.70
N SER A 198 7.21 15.50 3.43
CA SER A 198 5.98 16.28 3.24
C SER A 198 6.05 17.72 3.82
N GLY A 199 7.18 18.10 4.43
CA GLY A 199 7.43 19.45 4.92
C GLY A 199 6.37 19.92 5.91
N GLU A 200 5.80 21.11 5.69
CA GLU A 200 4.78 21.73 6.57
C GLU A 200 3.47 20.91 6.67
N LEU A 201 3.22 20.01 5.73
CA LEU A 201 2.07 19.11 5.82
C LEU A 201 2.25 18.04 6.91
N VAL A 202 3.46 17.84 7.43
CA VAL A 202 3.72 16.84 8.47
C VAL A 202 2.83 17.08 9.69
N GLU A 203 2.76 18.31 10.19
CA GLU A 203 1.91 18.66 11.35
C GLU A 203 0.43 18.43 11.08
N LEU A 204 -0.02 18.71 9.86
CA LEU A 204 -1.42 18.49 9.48
C LEU A 204 -1.73 16.99 9.28
N LEU A 205 -0.80 16.24 8.73
CA LEU A 205 -0.96 14.82 8.41
C LEU A 205 -0.73 13.92 9.62
N SER A 206 -0.01 14.41 10.63
CA SER A 206 0.31 13.71 11.87
C SER A 206 -0.31 14.36 13.08
N HIS A 207 -1.46 15.01 12.91
CA HIS A 207 -2.09 15.93 13.88
C HIS A 207 -2.13 15.42 15.33
N ASP A 208 -2.15 14.13 15.57
CA ASP A 208 -2.16 13.62 16.93
C ASP A 208 -1.21 12.47 17.21
N ASP A 209 -0.86 11.61 16.24
CA ASP A 209 0.08 10.52 16.49
C ASP A 209 0.39 9.78 15.18
N ALA A 210 1.41 10.21 14.45
CA ALA A 210 1.91 9.40 13.34
C ALA A 210 2.35 8.04 13.88
N LEU A 211 1.70 6.97 13.42
CA LEU A 211 2.04 5.61 13.79
C LEU A 211 3.45 5.24 13.31
N THR A 212 4.11 4.35 14.02
CA THR A 212 5.34 3.75 13.50
C THR A 212 5.01 2.72 12.40
N PRO A 213 5.94 2.42 11.49
CA PRO A 213 5.77 1.35 10.52
C PRO A 213 5.43 0.00 11.17
N GLU A 214 6.00 -0.28 12.33
CA GLU A 214 5.77 -1.51 13.09
C GLU A 214 4.33 -1.61 13.60
N GLN A 215 3.75 -0.51 14.10
CA GLN A 215 2.35 -0.46 14.51
C GLN A 215 1.40 -0.72 13.35
N VAL A 216 1.73 -0.19 12.15
CA VAL A 216 0.98 -0.50 10.93
C VAL A 216 1.10 -1.99 10.60
N ALA A 217 2.31 -2.57 10.67
CA ALA A 217 2.53 -3.98 10.38
C ALA A 217 1.77 -4.91 11.36
N GLU A 218 1.66 -4.55 12.65
CA GLU A 218 0.85 -5.29 13.63
C GLU A 218 -0.64 -5.26 13.26
N THR A 219 -1.17 -4.09 12.87
CA THR A 219 -2.56 -3.97 12.41
C THR A 219 -2.80 -4.82 11.16
N VAL A 220 -1.84 -4.80 10.21
CA VAL A 220 -1.91 -5.61 9.00
C VAL A 220 -1.92 -7.09 9.35
N ALA A 221 -1.00 -7.56 10.19
CA ALA A 221 -0.92 -8.97 10.59
C ALA A 221 -2.24 -9.46 11.21
N SER A 222 -2.83 -8.67 12.10
CA SER A 222 -4.13 -8.97 12.70
C SER A 222 -5.26 -9.02 11.67
N ALA A 223 -5.25 -8.11 10.69
CA ALA A 223 -6.25 -8.05 9.63
C ALA A 223 -6.15 -9.20 8.61
N LEU A 224 -4.98 -9.83 8.48
CA LEU A 224 -4.82 -11.02 7.64
C LEU A 224 -5.60 -12.25 8.16
N GLU A 225 -6.01 -12.24 9.41
CA GLU A 225 -6.89 -13.30 9.97
C GLU A 225 -8.36 -13.10 9.56
N THR A 226 -8.67 -12.01 8.86
CA THR A 226 -10.00 -11.69 8.35
C THR A 226 -9.97 -11.47 6.84
N GLU A 227 -11.17 -11.35 6.24
CA GLU A 227 -11.33 -10.95 4.83
C GLU A 227 -11.91 -9.54 4.68
N ASN A 228 -11.86 -8.74 5.75
CA ASN A 228 -12.30 -7.35 5.70
C ASN A 228 -11.48 -6.57 4.68
N PHE A 229 -12.16 -5.88 3.77
CA PHE A 229 -11.50 -5.21 2.65
C PHE A 229 -10.58 -4.07 3.11
N TYR A 230 -11.07 -3.20 4.01
CA TYR A 230 -10.25 -2.11 4.52
C TYR A 230 -9.45 -2.52 5.75
N ILE A 231 -8.16 -2.26 5.72
CA ILE A 231 -7.26 -2.29 6.87
C ILE A 231 -6.98 -0.84 7.26
N LEU A 232 -7.51 -0.41 8.39
CA LEU A 232 -7.44 0.97 8.87
C LEU A 232 -6.56 1.03 10.12
N PRO A 233 -5.24 1.30 9.98
CA PRO A 233 -4.36 1.48 11.14
C PRO A 233 -4.80 2.65 12.04
N HIS A 234 -5.44 3.67 11.44
CA HIS A 234 -6.06 4.81 12.10
C HIS A 234 -7.59 4.63 12.03
N PRO A 235 -8.25 4.18 13.10
CA PRO A 235 -9.67 3.82 13.08
C PRO A 235 -10.61 4.99 12.73
N GLU A 236 -10.21 6.22 13.02
CA GLU A 236 -10.96 7.45 12.72
C GLU A 236 -11.20 7.67 11.22
N VAL A 237 -10.35 7.09 10.35
CA VAL A 237 -10.51 7.15 8.89
C VAL A 237 -11.90 6.63 8.47
N ALA A 238 -12.43 5.61 9.15
CA ALA A 238 -13.77 5.09 8.87
C ALA A 238 -14.85 6.16 9.06
N GLY A 239 -14.78 6.90 10.17
CA GLY A 239 -15.74 7.98 10.47
C GLY A 239 -15.64 9.14 9.48
N TYR A 240 -14.42 9.50 9.08
CA TYR A 240 -14.20 10.54 8.07
C TYR A 240 -14.73 10.12 6.70
N ALA A 241 -14.53 8.87 6.30
CA ALA A 241 -15.05 8.34 5.04
C ALA A 241 -16.59 8.35 5.01
N VAL A 242 -17.26 8.01 6.12
CA VAL A 242 -18.71 8.10 6.25
C VAL A 242 -19.16 9.57 6.10
N THR A 243 -18.52 10.51 6.81
CA THR A 243 -18.85 11.94 6.70
C THR A 243 -18.71 12.44 5.27
N ARG A 244 -17.61 12.10 4.59
CA ARG A 244 -17.38 12.46 3.18
C ARG A 244 -18.46 11.90 2.25
N ALA A 245 -18.89 10.67 2.49
CA ALA A 245 -19.90 10.01 1.64
C ALA A 245 -21.31 10.55 1.87
N THR A 246 -21.67 10.92 3.09
CA THR A 246 -23.02 11.38 3.46
C THR A 246 -23.24 12.87 3.26
N ASP A 247 -22.19 13.70 3.40
CA ASP A 247 -22.25 15.16 3.23
C ASP A 247 -20.94 15.68 2.57
N PRO A 248 -20.80 15.46 1.25
CA PRO A 248 -19.59 15.84 0.52
C PRO A 248 -19.31 17.34 0.53
N ASP A 249 -20.35 18.18 0.50
CA ASP A 249 -20.18 19.64 0.49
C ASP A 249 -19.64 20.16 1.82
N ARG A 250 -20.14 19.63 2.92
CA ARG A 250 -19.62 19.93 4.25
C ARG A 250 -18.16 19.45 4.40
N TRP A 251 -17.87 18.24 3.90
CA TRP A 251 -16.52 17.69 3.90
C TRP A 251 -15.54 18.56 3.11
N LEU A 252 -15.87 18.89 1.86
CA LEU A 252 -15.04 19.73 1.00
C LEU A 252 -14.86 21.14 1.58
N GLY A 253 -15.91 21.71 2.19
CA GLY A 253 -15.83 22.98 2.91
C GLY A 253 -14.87 22.92 4.10
N GLY A 254 -14.83 21.81 4.84
CA GLY A 254 -13.88 21.55 5.92
C GLY A 254 -12.44 21.47 5.41
N MET A 255 -12.20 20.69 4.35
CA MET A 255 -10.89 20.57 3.72
C MET A 255 -10.37 21.88 3.14
N ASN A 256 -11.27 22.72 2.56
CA ASN A 256 -10.90 24.05 2.09
C ASN A 256 -10.49 25.00 3.24
N LYS A 257 -11.12 24.90 4.42
CA LYS A 257 -10.66 25.66 5.60
C LYS A 257 -9.25 25.25 6.04
N LEU A 258 -8.92 23.96 5.97
CA LEU A 258 -7.57 23.47 6.26
C LEU A 258 -6.56 23.97 5.21
N GLN A 259 -6.93 23.94 3.92
CA GLN A 259 -6.09 24.50 2.86
C GLN A 259 -5.75 25.98 3.10
N ARG A 260 -6.74 26.79 3.47
CA ARG A 260 -6.51 28.22 3.79
C ARG A 260 -5.60 28.42 5.00
N LYS A 261 -5.69 27.58 6.02
CA LYS A 261 -4.76 27.63 7.16
C LYS A 261 -3.31 27.36 6.74
N LEU A 262 -3.10 26.37 5.87
CA LEU A 262 -1.76 26.08 5.32
C LEU A 262 -1.21 27.24 4.49
N GLU A 263 -2.03 27.86 3.65
CA GLU A 263 -1.62 29.01 2.82
C GLU A 263 -1.23 30.21 3.67
N ASN A 264 -2.00 30.49 4.75
CA ASN A 264 -1.70 31.57 5.69
C ASN A 264 -0.37 31.32 6.42
N ALA A 265 -0.13 30.09 6.91
CA ALA A 265 1.13 29.73 7.56
C ALA A 265 2.34 29.92 6.62
N ARG A 266 2.19 29.61 5.32
CA ARG A 266 3.21 29.84 4.30
C ARG A 266 3.40 31.32 3.96
N GLY A 267 2.34 32.13 4.02
CA GLY A 267 2.38 33.56 3.79
C GLY A 267 3.07 34.35 4.91
N GLU A 268 2.96 33.89 6.14
CA GLU A 268 3.61 34.48 7.32
C GLU A 268 5.12 34.18 7.41
N GLN A 269 5.61 33.17 6.68
CA GLN A 269 7.03 32.80 6.62
C GLN A 269 7.81 33.48 5.47
N ARG A 270 7.12 34.24 4.61
CA ARG A 270 7.73 35.03 3.52
C ARG A 270 7.81 36.52 3.89
#